data_30794dac94df3418ddb626e882373d9d
#
_entry.id   30794dac94df3418ddb626e882373d9d
#
_cell.length_a   1.000
_cell.length_b   1.000
_cell.length_c   1.000
_cell.angle_alpha   90.00
_cell.angle_beta   90.00
_cell.angle_gamma   90.00
#
_symmetry.space_group_name_H-M   'P 1'
#
loop_
_entity.id
_entity.type
_entity.pdbx_description
1 polymer ?
#
loop_
_entity_poly.entity_id
_entity_poly.type
_entity_poly.pdbx_seq_one_letter_code
_entity_poly.pdbx_strand_id
1 'polypeptide(L)'
;MAGGSGERFWPLSRVATPKHLVPLLGARTMLEETVRRVEHALPAEQIFVLTNAAQIDACRAAVPHLPPAQFIAEPAKRDTAPACALGTALVRRLDPDAVVVFLPADALIKDAATFAGQLQKASALAAKDDVIVTFGIRPDHPSTRFGYLEAGAALPESTAGCPFFHAERFVEKPDAARAAGYLASGRFFWNAGIFLWRTGTFLREAQKHQPDLAAFIEAFPKGDASAYIAKEFPTLPKISVDYAIMEKAARVAVVEARFDWDDVGSWTALPAHLPLDAGGNTIQGTVTVHGSENNIVIARGRVIALCGVRDLIVVETEDAILVCHRDSAEHVKQLQPHLPDKVR
;
A
#
# COMPACT_ATOMS: atom_id res chain seq x y z
N MET A 1 0.11 6.30 3.52
CA MET A 1 -1.36 6.12 3.39
C MET A 1 -1.76 4.82 4.08
N ALA A 2 -2.59 4.90 5.12
CA ALA A 2 -2.97 3.80 6.00
C ALA A 2 -4.51 3.69 6.12
N GLY A 3 -5.22 3.79 4.99
CA GLY A 3 -6.70 3.82 4.95
C GLY A 3 -7.37 2.52 4.47
N GLY A 4 -6.62 1.50 4.13
CA GLY A 4 -7.14 0.22 3.65
C GLY A 4 -7.85 -0.59 4.73
N SER A 5 -8.89 -1.36 4.38
CA SER A 5 -9.62 -2.22 5.34
C SER A 5 -8.96 -3.58 5.58
N GLY A 6 -8.19 -4.11 4.60
CA GLY A 6 -7.50 -5.39 4.73
C GLY A 6 -8.39 -6.61 4.99
N GLU A 7 -9.63 -6.60 4.56
CA GLU A 7 -10.68 -7.58 4.87
C GLU A 7 -10.35 -9.05 4.56
N ARG A 8 -9.39 -9.29 3.64
CA ARG A 8 -8.94 -10.65 3.29
C ARG A 8 -8.15 -11.34 4.41
N PHE A 9 -7.66 -10.59 5.40
CA PHE A 9 -6.93 -11.12 6.54
C PHE A 9 -7.82 -11.33 7.77
N TRP A 10 -9.15 -11.31 7.61
CA TRP A 10 -10.02 -11.77 8.68
C TRP A 10 -9.67 -13.23 9.04
N PRO A 11 -9.63 -13.61 10.32
CA PRO A 11 -10.03 -12.90 11.52
C PRO A 11 -8.94 -12.04 12.20
N LEU A 12 -7.73 -11.92 11.68
CA LEU A 12 -6.73 -11.03 12.28
C LEU A 12 -7.02 -9.55 11.97
N SER A 13 -7.48 -9.25 10.75
CA SER A 13 -7.91 -7.89 10.44
C SER A 13 -9.36 -7.66 10.85
N ARG A 14 -9.64 -6.43 11.32
CA ARG A 14 -10.95 -5.93 11.72
C ARG A 14 -11.11 -4.49 11.20
N VAL A 15 -12.31 -3.95 11.27
CA VAL A 15 -12.56 -2.53 10.94
C VAL A 15 -11.66 -1.60 11.76
N ALA A 16 -11.52 -1.88 13.08
CA ALA A 16 -10.66 -1.10 13.97
C ALA A 16 -9.17 -1.46 13.86
N THR A 17 -8.84 -2.66 13.38
CA THR A 17 -7.46 -3.17 13.27
C THR A 17 -7.24 -3.73 11.87
N PRO A 18 -7.16 -2.86 10.84
CA PRO A 18 -6.97 -3.28 9.45
C PRO A 18 -5.58 -3.90 9.23
N LYS A 19 -5.35 -4.47 8.04
CA LYS A 19 -4.12 -5.19 7.65
C LYS A 19 -2.84 -4.48 8.08
N HIS A 20 -2.74 -3.18 7.86
CA HIS A 20 -1.53 -2.42 8.16
C HIS A 20 -1.22 -2.30 9.67
N LEU A 21 -2.20 -2.59 10.53
CA LEU A 21 -2.05 -2.67 11.99
C LEU A 21 -1.90 -4.10 12.53
N VAL A 22 -1.88 -5.10 11.65
CA VAL A 22 -1.73 -6.51 12.03
C VAL A 22 -0.26 -6.95 11.87
N PRO A 23 0.35 -7.64 12.88
CA PRO A 23 1.67 -8.24 12.76
C PRO A 23 1.56 -9.57 11.99
N LEU A 24 1.54 -9.50 10.65
CA LEU A 24 1.37 -10.66 9.77
C LEU A 24 2.65 -11.48 9.59
N LEU A 25 3.80 -10.81 9.51
CA LEU A 25 5.07 -11.40 9.09
C LEU A 25 6.16 -11.38 10.18
N GLY A 26 5.78 -11.03 11.39
CA GLY A 26 6.73 -10.90 12.51
C GLY A 26 6.07 -10.31 13.75
N ALA A 27 6.86 -9.63 14.57
CA ALA A 27 6.36 -9.00 15.81
C ALA A 27 5.79 -7.59 15.59
N ARG A 28 6.13 -6.96 14.45
CA ARG A 28 5.73 -5.59 14.15
C ARG A 28 4.56 -5.53 13.18
N THR A 29 3.78 -4.46 13.29
CA THR A 29 2.73 -4.15 12.30
C THR A 29 3.35 -3.72 10.97
N MET A 30 2.60 -3.85 9.87
CA MET A 30 3.10 -3.40 8.56
C MET A 30 3.28 -1.88 8.50
N LEU A 31 2.47 -1.12 9.25
CA LEU A 31 2.65 0.33 9.40
C LEU A 31 4.00 0.65 10.09
N GLU A 32 4.32 -0.04 11.20
CA GLU A 32 5.61 0.13 11.88
C GLU A 32 6.78 -0.19 10.95
N GLU A 33 6.72 -1.32 10.23
CA GLU A 33 7.77 -1.69 9.27
C GLU A 33 7.90 -0.65 8.13
N THR A 34 6.79 -0.09 7.67
CA THR A 34 6.81 0.96 6.65
C THR A 34 7.45 2.25 7.16
N VAL A 35 7.09 2.71 8.36
CA VAL A 35 7.69 3.92 8.96
C VAL A 35 9.18 3.72 9.18
N ARG A 36 9.59 2.63 9.81
CA ARG A 36 11.02 2.30 10.03
C ARG A 36 11.83 2.28 8.73
N ARG A 37 11.27 1.73 7.66
CA ARG A 37 11.91 1.71 6.35
C ARG A 37 12.09 3.12 5.77
N VAL A 38 11.09 3.98 5.92
CA VAL A 38 11.15 5.37 5.45
C VAL A 38 12.15 6.20 6.25
N GLU A 39 12.34 5.92 7.54
CA GLU A 39 13.33 6.59 8.41
C GLU A 39 14.79 6.40 7.96
N HIS A 40 15.08 5.43 7.09
CA HIS A 40 16.39 5.35 6.43
C HIS A 40 16.61 6.45 5.37
N ALA A 41 15.55 7.10 4.90
CA ALA A 41 15.62 8.13 3.86
C ALA A 41 15.19 9.52 4.35
N LEU A 42 14.29 9.60 5.32
CA LEU A 42 13.68 10.85 5.81
C LEU A 42 13.65 10.86 7.34
N PRO A 43 13.85 12.04 7.98
CA PRO A 43 13.67 12.17 9.42
C PRO A 43 12.20 12.01 9.83
N ALA A 44 11.96 11.55 11.06
CA ALA A 44 10.61 11.27 11.59
C ALA A 44 9.66 12.48 11.48
N GLU A 45 10.18 13.70 11.61
CA GLU A 45 9.43 14.95 11.53
C GLU A 45 8.83 15.23 10.14
N GLN A 46 9.30 14.53 9.10
CA GLN A 46 8.81 14.65 7.73
C GLN A 46 7.86 13.51 7.34
N ILE A 47 7.54 12.60 8.26
CA ILE A 47 6.67 11.45 8.00
C ILE A 47 5.27 11.75 8.51
N PHE A 48 4.26 11.70 7.63
CA PHE A 48 2.85 11.83 7.96
C PHE A 48 2.11 10.51 7.74
N VAL A 49 1.24 10.13 8.67
CA VAL A 49 0.36 8.97 8.56
C VAL A 49 -1.05 9.45 8.26
N LEU A 50 -1.52 9.24 7.02
CA LEU A 50 -2.89 9.51 6.63
C LEU A 50 -3.72 8.25 6.84
N THR A 51 -4.75 8.33 7.66
CA THR A 51 -5.62 7.21 7.99
C THR A 51 -7.05 7.71 8.24
N ASN A 52 -8.03 6.81 8.35
CA ASN A 52 -9.38 7.23 8.72
C ASN A 52 -9.48 7.54 10.22
N ALA A 53 -10.49 8.33 10.59
CA ALA A 53 -10.69 8.78 11.97
C ALA A 53 -10.83 7.62 12.98
N ALA A 54 -11.44 6.50 12.59
CA ALA A 54 -11.64 5.34 13.47
C ALA A 54 -10.33 4.57 13.78
N GLN A 55 -9.28 4.75 13.00
CA GLN A 55 -8.02 4.01 13.11
C GLN A 55 -6.87 4.86 13.66
N ILE A 56 -7.08 6.16 13.88
CA ILE A 56 -5.99 7.10 14.21
C ILE A 56 -5.27 6.74 15.51
N ASP A 57 -5.99 6.34 16.55
CA ASP A 57 -5.40 6.00 17.84
C ASP A 57 -4.63 4.68 17.77
N ALA A 58 -5.13 3.71 17.00
CA ALA A 58 -4.42 2.45 16.74
C ALA A 58 -3.14 2.68 15.90
N CYS A 59 -3.17 3.60 14.92
CA CYS A 59 -1.97 4.01 14.18
C CYS A 59 -0.94 4.69 15.09
N ARG A 60 -1.38 5.59 15.98
CA ARG A 60 -0.50 6.22 16.99
C ARG A 60 0.14 5.21 17.92
N ALA A 61 -0.62 4.22 18.37
CA ALA A 61 -0.11 3.15 19.23
C ALA A 61 0.93 2.26 18.51
N ALA A 62 0.77 2.05 17.19
CA ALA A 62 1.71 1.24 16.39
C ALA A 62 3.07 1.95 16.16
N VAL A 63 3.08 3.28 16.07
CA VAL A 63 4.30 4.09 15.84
C VAL A 63 4.38 5.27 16.82
N PRO A 64 4.53 5.01 18.13
CA PRO A 64 4.42 6.00 19.20
C PRO A 64 5.55 7.04 19.22
N HIS A 65 6.63 6.83 18.47
CA HIS A 65 7.75 7.76 18.37
C HIS A 65 7.46 8.91 17.39
N LEU A 66 6.46 8.78 16.50
CA LEU A 66 6.06 9.90 15.65
C LEU A 66 5.22 10.92 16.44
N PRO A 67 5.46 12.23 16.24
CA PRO A 67 4.67 13.28 16.89
C PRO A 67 3.17 13.15 16.59
N PRO A 68 2.26 13.38 17.56
CA PRO A 68 0.82 13.26 17.35
C PRO A 68 0.25 14.11 16.20
N ALA A 69 0.88 15.26 15.92
CA ALA A 69 0.48 16.15 14.83
C ALA A 69 0.74 15.57 13.41
N GLN A 70 1.50 14.49 13.29
CA GLN A 70 1.78 13.82 12.02
C GLN A 70 0.73 12.75 11.66
N PHE A 71 -0.23 12.49 12.53
CA PHE A 71 -1.34 11.59 12.25
C PHE A 71 -2.55 12.39 11.78
N ILE A 72 -2.90 12.23 10.52
CA ILE A 72 -3.94 12.99 9.86
C ILE A 72 -5.16 12.09 9.62
N ALA A 73 -6.29 12.46 10.20
CA ALA A 73 -7.54 11.75 10.06
C ALA A 73 -8.29 12.17 8.78
N GLU A 74 -8.57 11.23 7.91
CA GLU A 74 -9.53 11.39 6.83
C GLU A 74 -10.95 11.26 7.41
N PRO A 75 -11.80 12.31 7.31
CA PRO A 75 -13.13 12.28 7.92
C PRO A 75 -14.14 11.43 7.14
N ALA A 76 -13.80 11.00 5.93
CA ALA A 76 -14.63 10.14 5.08
C ALA A 76 -13.77 9.24 4.19
N LYS A 77 -14.29 8.06 3.81
CA LYS A 77 -13.62 7.15 2.88
C LYS A 77 -13.84 7.64 1.44
N ARG A 78 -12.81 8.24 0.83
CA ARG A 78 -12.85 8.87 -0.50
C ARG A 78 -11.86 8.28 -1.52
N ASP A 79 -11.20 7.16 -1.19
CA ASP A 79 -10.15 6.55 -2.00
C ASP A 79 -8.86 7.38 -2.09
N THR A 80 -7.90 6.98 -2.92
CA THR A 80 -6.52 7.48 -2.85
C THR A 80 -6.30 8.87 -3.44
N ALA A 81 -7.10 9.34 -4.40
CA ALA A 81 -6.89 10.67 -4.97
C ALA A 81 -7.17 11.81 -3.97
N PRO A 82 -8.27 11.82 -3.20
CA PRO A 82 -8.46 12.79 -2.11
C PRO A 82 -7.41 12.68 -1.00
N ALA A 83 -6.97 11.47 -0.65
CA ALA A 83 -5.88 11.30 0.31
C ALA A 83 -4.56 11.94 -0.20
N CYS A 84 -4.23 11.76 -1.48
CA CYS A 84 -3.10 12.41 -2.12
C CYS A 84 -3.25 13.94 -2.18
N ALA A 85 -4.46 14.44 -2.46
CA ALA A 85 -4.74 15.88 -2.44
C ALA A 85 -4.55 16.47 -1.03
N LEU A 86 -5.06 15.79 0.01
CA LEU A 86 -4.89 16.19 1.40
C LEU A 86 -3.41 16.23 1.81
N GLY A 87 -2.66 15.15 1.54
CA GLY A 87 -1.24 15.08 1.84
C GLY A 87 -0.43 16.14 1.07
N THR A 88 -0.76 16.37 -0.21
CA THR A 88 -0.13 17.42 -1.03
C THR A 88 -0.42 18.81 -0.47
N ALA A 89 -1.67 19.09 -0.06
CA ALA A 89 -2.05 20.37 0.54
C ALA A 89 -1.33 20.63 1.87
N LEU A 90 -1.23 19.60 2.73
CA LEU A 90 -0.51 19.67 4.00
C LEU A 90 0.97 20.01 3.81
N VAL A 91 1.65 19.31 2.89
CA VAL A 91 3.07 19.54 2.62
C VAL A 91 3.28 20.88 1.91
N ARG A 92 2.44 21.22 0.91
CA ARG A 92 2.50 22.50 0.19
C ARG A 92 2.36 23.73 1.13
N ARG A 93 1.58 23.59 2.20
CA ARG A 93 1.44 24.62 3.23
C ARG A 93 2.75 24.86 3.96
N LEU A 94 3.55 23.82 4.18
CA LEU A 94 4.85 23.89 4.86
C LEU A 94 5.95 24.38 3.90
N ASP A 95 5.98 23.83 2.70
CA ASP A 95 6.91 24.19 1.63
C ASP A 95 6.23 23.98 0.26
N PRO A 96 5.96 25.07 -0.48
CA PRO A 96 5.32 25.01 -1.80
C PRO A 96 6.12 24.25 -2.86
N ASP A 97 7.43 24.14 -2.70
CA ASP A 97 8.35 23.50 -3.65
C ASP A 97 8.75 22.07 -3.22
N ALA A 98 8.25 21.62 -2.09
CA ALA A 98 8.58 20.29 -1.56
C ALA A 98 8.16 19.18 -2.51
N VAL A 99 8.94 18.09 -2.49
CA VAL A 99 8.56 16.79 -3.06
C VAL A 99 7.79 15.99 -2.00
N VAL A 100 6.64 15.51 -2.38
CA VAL A 100 5.81 14.60 -1.54
C VAL A 100 5.97 13.18 -2.02
N VAL A 101 6.14 12.25 -1.09
CA VAL A 101 6.18 10.81 -1.34
C VAL A 101 4.95 10.18 -0.72
N PHE A 102 4.16 9.46 -1.51
CA PHE A 102 3.03 8.67 -1.06
C PHE A 102 3.38 7.18 -1.09
N LEU A 103 3.18 6.52 0.02
CA LEU A 103 3.50 5.10 0.23
C LEU A 103 2.28 4.37 0.79
N PRO A 104 1.94 3.16 0.29
CA PRO A 104 1.01 2.28 0.99
C PRO A 104 1.64 1.80 2.31
N ALA A 105 0.85 1.77 3.39
CA ALA A 105 1.32 1.34 4.71
C ALA A 105 1.31 -0.19 4.90
N ASP A 106 0.95 -0.95 3.86
CA ASP A 106 0.65 -2.37 3.93
C ASP A 106 1.38 -3.23 2.88
N ALA A 107 2.40 -2.68 2.24
CA ALA A 107 3.31 -3.41 1.37
C ALA A 107 4.57 -3.86 2.14
N LEU A 108 5.03 -5.07 1.85
CA LEU A 108 6.28 -5.61 2.38
C LEU A 108 7.44 -5.19 1.48
N ILE A 109 8.48 -4.63 2.08
CA ILE A 109 9.79 -4.39 1.48
C ILE A 109 10.82 -4.65 2.58
N LYS A 110 11.68 -5.63 2.43
CA LYS A 110 12.69 -6.03 3.43
C LYS A 110 14.01 -5.30 3.22
N ASP A 111 14.39 -5.05 1.96
CA ASP A 111 15.63 -4.32 1.63
C ASP A 111 15.43 -2.80 1.77
N ALA A 112 15.43 -2.33 3.02
CA ALA A 112 15.25 -0.92 3.36
C ALA A 112 16.38 -0.03 2.81
N ALA A 113 17.60 -0.54 2.68
CA ALA A 113 18.74 0.25 2.20
C ALA A 113 18.63 0.55 0.70
N THR A 114 18.35 -0.46 -0.12
CA THR A 114 18.13 -0.28 -1.56
C THR A 114 16.89 0.59 -1.80
N PHE A 115 15.80 0.36 -1.06
CA PHE A 115 14.60 1.20 -1.11
C PHE A 115 14.93 2.67 -0.83
N ALA A 116 15.62 2.98 0.28
CA ALA A 116 15.97 4.35 0.64
C ALA A 116 16.86 5.03 -0.42
N GLY A 117 17.86 4.31 -0.94
CA GLY A 117 18.74 4.83 -1.99
C GLY A 117 17.99 5.13 -3.30
N GLN A 118 17.05 4.28 -3.72
CA GLN A 118 16.23 4.54 -4.90
C GLN A 118 15.20 5.64 -4.63
N LEU A 119 14.61 5.72 -3.44
CA LEU A 119 13.69 6.78 -3.04
C LEU A 119 14.34 8.17 -3.11
N GLN A 120 15.57 8.31 -2.64
CA GLN A 120 16.33 9.56 -2.71
C GLN A 120 16.56 9.99 -4.16
N LYS A 121 16.95 9.07 -5.06
CA LYS A 121 17.15 9.35 -6.48
C LYS A 121 15.84 9.73 -7.18
N ALA A 122 14.75 9.02 -6.88
CA ALA A 122 13.42 9.33 -7.39
C ALA A 122 12.94 10.72 -6.93
N SER A 123 13.20 11.07 -5.67
CA SER A 123 12.90 12.40 -5.13
C SER A 123 13.71 13.49 -5.80
N ALA A 124 14.99 13.24 -6.08
CA ALA A 124 15.85 14.19 -6.83
C ALA A 124 15.33 14.44 -8.26
N LEU A 125 14.85 13.40 -8.96
CA LEU A 125 14.22 13.57 -10.27
C LEU A 125 12.93 14.39 -10.17
N ALA A 126 12.04 14.07 -9.24
CA ALA A 126 10.80 14.82 -9.02
C ALA A 126 11.04 16.28 -8.61
N ALA A 127 12.13 16.55 -7.88
CA ALA A 127 12.52 17.92 -7.50
C ALA A 127 13.06 18.74 -8.68
N LYS A 128 13.79 18.10 -9.59
CA LYS A 128 14.41 18.75 -10.74
C LYS A 128 13.41 19.02 -11.86
N ASP A 129 12.56 18.04 -12.17
CA ASP A 129 11.66 18.04 -13.31
C ASP A 129 10.19 18.13 -12.90
N ASP A 130 9.38 18.66 -13.82
CA ASP A 130 7.92 18.66 -13.68
C ASP A 130 7.34 17.30 -14.12
N VAL A 131 7.53 16.28 -13.28
CA VAL A 131 7.21 14.89 -13.57
C VAL A 131 6.64 14.20 -12.33
N ILE A 132 5.68 13.31 -12.52
CA ILE A 132 5.26 12.36 -11.51
C ILE A 132 6.19 11.14 -11.60
N VAL A 133 6.75 10.69 -10.49
CA VAL A 133 7.59 9.51 -10.44
C VAL A 133 6.85 8.40 -9.71
N THR A 134 6.90 7.18 -10.23
CA THR A 134 6.35 5.99 -9.56
C THR A 134 7.33 4.83 -9.64
N PHE A 135 7.16 3.84 -8.75
CA PHE A 135 7.96 2.61 -8.76
C PHE A 135 7.24 1.50 -9.49
N GLY A 136 7.97 0.86 -10.40
CA GLY A 136 7.53 -0.30 -11.13
C GLY A 136 8.24 -1.57 -10.69
N ILE A 137 7.46 -2.59 -10.38
CA ILE A 137 7.94 -3.92 -9.99
C ILE A 137 7.95 -4.81 -11.23
N ARG A 138 9.04 -5.52 -11.48
CA ARG A 138 9.10 -6.44 -12.60
C ARG A 138 8.15 -7.62 -12.39
N PRO A 139 7.17 -7.83 -13.27
CA PRO A 139 6.25 -8.94 -13.14
C PRO A 139 6.93 -10.30 -13.27
N ASP A 140 6.56 -11.25 -12.42
CA ASP A 140 6.93 -12.65 -12.48
C ASP A 140 5.77 -13.56 -12.89
N HIS A 141 4.54 -13.05 -12.87
CA HIS A 141 3.31 -13.71 -13.31
C HIS A 141 2.27 -12.72 -13.86
N PRO A 142 1.25 -13.18 -14.62
CA PRO A 142 0.23 -12.29 -15.19
C PRO A 142 -0.88 -11.97 -14.17
N SER A 143 -0.62 -11.02 -13.27
CA SER A 143 -1.60 -10.60 -12.26
C SER A 143 -2.68 -9.67 -12.85
N THR A 144 -3.95 -9.97 -12.56
CA THR A 144 -5.08 -9.06 -12.84
C THR A 144 -5.40 -8.12 -11.67
N ARG A 145 -4.59 -8.18 -10.61
CA ARG A 145 -4.83 -7.43 -9.37
C ARG A 145 -4.09 -6.09 -9.31
N PHE A 146 -3.06 -5.93 -10.15
CA PHE A 146 -2.19 -4.76 -10.15
C PHE A 146 -2.46 -3.85 -11.35
N GLY A 147 -2.13 -2.57 -11.19
CA GLY A 147 -1.91 -1.67 -12.30
C GLY A 147 -0.60 -2.01 -13.02
N TYR A 148 -0.52 -1.75 -14.30
CA TYR A 148 0.64 -1.96 -15.15
C TYR A 148 1.13 -0.65 -15.75
N LEU A 149 2.45 -0.46 -15.75
CA LEU A 149 3.17 0.65 -16.33
C LEU A 149 3.99 0.16 -17.54
N GLU A 150 3.71 0.65 -18.73
CA GLU A 150 4.53 0.36 -19.92
C GLU A 150 5.76 1.26 -19.91
N ALA A 151 6.96 0.66 -19.87
CA ALA A 151 8.21 1.38 -19.95
C ALA A 151 8.55 1.74 -21.40
N GLY A 152 8.78 3.02 -21.63
CA GLY A 152 9.30 3.58 -22.87
C GLY A 152 10.83 3.77 -22.85
N ALA A 153 11.29 4.89 -23.40
CA ALA A 153 12.71 5.21 -23.43
C ALA A 153 13.30 5.42 -22.03
N ALA A 154 14.55 4.97 -21.84
CA ALA A 154 15.29 5.25 -20.62
C ALA A 154 15.56 6.75 -20.48
N LEU A 155 15.45 7.26 -19.25
CA LEU A 155 15.80 8.65 -18.94
C LEU A 155 17.32 8.83 -18.76
N PRO A 156 17.85 10.03 -19.01
CA PRO A 156 19.28 10.31 -18.82
C PRO A 156 19.79 10.07 -17.39
N GLU A 157 18.92 10.21 -16.41
CA GLU A 157 19.20 9.96 -14.98
C GLU A 157 19.34 8.49 -14.62
N SER A 158 19.05 7.56 -15.54
CA SER A 158 19.15 6.11 -15.33
C SER A 158 20.56 5.68 -14.97
N THR A 159 20.64 4.83 -13.95
CA THR A 159 21.86 4.10 -13.56
C THR A 159 21.56 2.62 -13.40
N ALA A 160 22.58 1.76 -13.39
CA ALA A 160 22.40 0.30 -13.21
C ALA A 160 21.65 -0.03 -11.92
N GLY A 161 21.88 0.71 -10.81
CA GLY A 161 21.21 0.51 -9.53
C GLY A 161 19.87 1.25 -9.38
N CYS A 162 19.50 2.10 -10.36
CA CYS A 162 18.25 2.86 -10.35
C CYS A 162 17.86 3.24 -11.78
N PRO A 163 17.30 2.32 -12.55
CA PRO A 163 16.85 2.61 -13.91
C PRO A 163 15.56 3.44 -13.89
N PHE A 164 15.52 4.47 -14.73
CA PHE A 164 14.36 5.32 -14.94
C PHE A 164 13.91 5.23 -16.38
N PHE A 165 12.60 5.19 -16.61
CA PHE A 165 12.00 5.15 -17.93
C PHE A 165 10.85 6.16 -18.01
N HIS A 166 10.58 6.68 -19.21
CA HIS A 166 9.28 7.27 -19.47
C HIS A 166 8.20 6.20 -19.33
N ALA A 167 7.09 6.53 -18.67
CA ALA A 167 5.90 5.69 -18.70
C ALA A 167 5.10 6.06 -19.97
N GLU A 168 4.99 5.11 -20.91
CA GLU A 168 4.21 5.28 -22.14
C GLU A 168 2.70 5.14 -21.86
N ARG A 169 2.36 4.28 -20.90
CA ARG A 169 0.98 3.99 -20.57
C ARG A 169 0.85 3.43 -19.15
N PHE A 170 -0.21 3.84 -18.49
CA PHE A 170 -0.70 3.23 -17.25
C PHE A 170 -2.02 2.48 -17.55
N VAL A 171 -2.16 1.25 -17.05
CA VAL A 171 -3.37 0.43 -17.19
C VAL A 171 -3.72 -0.21 -15.86
N GLU A 172 -4.83 0.20 -15.27
CA GLU A 172 -5.26 -0.34 -13.98
C GLU A 172 -6.03 -1.66 -14.17
N LYS A 173 -5.60 -2.71 -13.48
CA LYS A 173 -6.23 -4.03 -13.38
C LYS A 173 -6.73 -4.60 -14.74
N PRO A 174 -5.80 -4.96 -15.65
CA PRO A 174 -6.16 -5.53 -16.93
C PRO A 174 -6.85 -6.90 -16.78
N ASP A 175 -7.53 -7.34 -17.82
CA ASP A 175 -8.00 -8.71 -17.92
C ASP A 175 -6.83 -9.72 -18.06
N ALA A 176 -7.11 -11.01 -17.87
CA ALA A 176 -6.09 -12.05 -17.86
C ALA A 176 -5.32 -12.15 -19.19
N ALA A 177 -5.96 -11.96 -20.33
CA ALA A 177 -5.32 -12.02 -21.64
C ALA A 177 -4.33 -10.87 -21.84
N ARG A 178 -4.72 -9.64 -21.45
CA ARG A 178 -3.84 -8.48 -21.47
C ARG A 178 -2.66 -8.63 -20.51
N ALA A 179 -2.94 -9.10 -19.27
CA ALA A 179 -1.88 -9.32 -18.28
C ALA A 179 -0.83 -10.33 -18.79
N ALA A 180 -1.25 -11.44 -19.43
CA ALA A 180 -0.34 -12.40 -20.06
C ALA A 180 0.47 -11.78 -21.20
N GLY A 181 -0.15 -10.95 -22.04
CA GLY A 181 0.54 -10.21 -23.09
C GLY A 181 1.57 -9.22 -22.56
N TYR A 182 1.26 -8.52 -21.46
CA TYR A 182 2.18 -7.59 -20.81
C TYR A 182 3.41 -8.30 -20.23
N LEU A 183 3.20 -9.42 -19.54
CA LEU A 183 4.29 -10.24 -19.03
C LEU A 183 5.20 -10.73 -20.19
N ALA A 184 4.61 -11.29 -21.24
CA ALA A 184 5.35 -11.82 -22.40
C ALA A 184 6.16 -10.74 -23.14
N SER A 185 5.68 -9.48 -23.16
CA SER A 185 6.39 -8.37 -23.82
C SER A 185 7.66 -7.94 -23.10
N GLY A 186 7.80 -8.20 -21.79
CA GLY A 186 8.91 -7.78 -20.95
C GLY A 186 9.04 -6.27 -20.72
N ARG A 187 8.11 -5.45 -21.25
CA ARG A 187 8.15 -3.99 -21.20
C ARG A 187 7.28 -3.38 -20.09
N PHE A 188 6.52 -4.19 -19.38
CA PHE A 188 5.61 -3.71 -18.36
C PHE A 188 6.13 -3.98 -16.95
N PHE A 189 5.79 -3.09 -16.05
CA PHE A 189 6.02 -3.21 -14.62
C PHE A 189 4.67 -3.16 -13.88
N TRP A 190 4.55 -3.85 -12.75
CA TRP A 190 3.44 -3.59 -11.83
C TRP A 190 3.62 -2.26 -11.13
N ASN A 191 2.56 -1.51 -10.97
CA ASN A 191 2.55 -0.30 -10.15
C ASN A 191 2.65 -0.67 -8.66
N ALA A 192 3.71 -0.22 -8.01
CA ALA A 192 3.92 -0.45 -6.58
C ALA A 192 3.01 0.42 -5.68
N GLY A 193 2.27 1.37 -6.25
CA GLY A 193 1.48 2.34 -5.49
C GLY A 193 2.32 3.35 -4.72
N ILE A 194 3.60 3.50 -5.08
CA ILE A 194 4.52 4.48 -4.50
C ILE A 194 4.66 5.62 -5.48
N PHE A 195 4.23 6.82 -5.09
CA PHE A 195 4.19 8.00 -5.95
C PHE A 195 4.99 9.15 -5.35
N LEU A 196 5.68 9.88 -6.21
CA LEU A 196 6.44 11.08 -5.85
C LEU A 196 6.11 12.20 -6.83
N TRP A 197 5.92 13.38 -6.31
CA TRP A 197 5.75 14.59 -7.10
C TRP A 197 6.09 15.84 -6.32
N ARG A 198 6.48 16.90 -7.02
CA ARG A 198 6.48 18.23 -6.43
C ARG A 198 5.03 18.67 -6.20
N THR A 199 4.75 19.32 -5.09
CA THR A 199 3.37 19.77 -4.76
C THR A 199 2.72 20.54 -5.91
N GLY A 200 3.50 21.39 -6.61
CA GLY A 200 3.03 22.14 -7.78
C GLY A 200 2.72 21.26 -9.00
N THR A 201 3.46 20.16 -9.21
CA THR A 201 3.21 19.21 -10.30
C THR A 201 1.85 18.53 -10.11
N PHE A 202 1.58 18.01 -8.92
CA PHE A 202 0.27 17.40 -8.63
C PHE A 202 -0.87 18.42 -8.78
N LEU A 203 -0.70 19.63 -8.27
CA LEU A 203 -1.72 20.67 -8.40
C LEU A 203 -2.05 20.96 -9.86
N ARG A 204 -1.06 21.10 -10.75
CA ARG A 204 -1.29 21.32 -12.19
C ARG A 204 -2.02 20.16 -12.87
N GLU A 205 -1.67 18.92 -12.54
CA GLU A 205 -2.38 17.75 -13.08
C GLU A 205 -3.82 17.68 -12.51
N ALA A 206 -4.01 18.02 -11.23
CA ALA A 206 -5.34 18.11 -10.63
C ALA A 206 -6.19 19.21 -11.29
N GLN A 207 -5.63 20.40 -11.58
CA GLN A 207 -6.33 21.47 -12.30
C GLN A 207 -6.86 21.02 -13.66
N LYS A 208 -6.11 20.16 -14.37
CA LYS A 208 -6.50 19.65 -15.70
C LYS A 208 -7.56 18.53 -15.60
N HIS A 209 -7.43 17.64 -14.64
CA HIS A 209 -8.13 16.36 -14.66
C HIS A 209 -9.14 16.17 -13.51
N GLN A 210 -8.98 16.93 -12.41
CA GLN A 210 -9.77 16.83 -11.18
C GLN A 210 -9.90 18.20 -10.50
N PRO A 211 -10.66 19.16 -11.09
CA PRO A 211 -10.75 20.54 -10.60
C PRO A 211 -11.16 20.65 -9.11
N ASP A 212 -11.98 19.72 -8.61
CA ASP A 212 -12.40 19.72 -7.20
C ASP A 212 -11.22 19.44 -6.26
N LEU A 213 -10.29 18.54 -6.64
CA LEU A 213 -9.07 18.29 -5.89
C LEU A 213 -8.14 19.51 -5.93
N ALA A 214 -8.03 20.16 -7.07
CA ALA A 214 -7.23 21.38 -7.22
C ALA A 214 -7.78 22.50 -6.32
N ALA A 215 -9.07 22.76 -6.38
CA ALA A 215 -9.73 23.77 -5.54
C ALA A 215 -9.53 23.49 -4.04
N PHE A 216 -9.63 22.21 -3.62
CA PHE A 216 -9.34 21.79 -2.26
C PHE A 216 -7.90 22.14 -1.83
N ILE A 217 -6.89 21.90 -2.70
CA ILE A 217 -5.49 22.19 -2.41
C ILE A 217 -5.25 23.71 -2.35
N GLU A 218 -5.82 24.47 -3.28
CA GLU A 218 -5.63 25.92 -3.38
C GLU A 218 -6.26 26.69 -2.21
N ALA A 219 -7.44 26.25 -1.76
CA ALA A 219 -8.15 26.86 -0.64
C ALA A 219 -7.67 26.37 0.74
N PHE A 220 -6.67 25.47 0.78
CA PHE A 220 -6.21 24.86 2.03
C PHE A 220 -5.62 25.91 2.99
N PRO A 221 -6.10 26.02 4.26
CA PRO A 221 -5.73 27.10 5.16
C PRO A 221 -4.26 27.01 5.62
N LYS A 222 -3.62 28.18 5.82
CA LYS A 222 -2.24 28.26 6.34
C LYS A 222 -2.12 27.87 7.82
N GLY A 223 -3.18 28.05 8.59
CA GLY A 223 -3.25 27.72 10.03
C GLY A 223 -3.80 26.32 10.31
N ASP A 224 -4.61 26.21 11.38
CA ASP A 224 -5.33 24.96 11.68
C ASP A 224 -6.32 24.63 10.56
N ALA A 225 -6.15 23.46 9.97
CA ALA A 225 -6.96 22.98 8.86
C ALA A 225 -8.08 22.03 9.28
N SER A 226 -8.22 21.73 10.58
CA SER A 226 -9.13 20.69 11.07
C SER A 226 -10.58 20.92 10.64
N ALA A 227 -11.09 22.15 10.80
CA ALA A 227 -12.46 22.49 10.39
C ALA A 227 -12.64 22.44 8.85
N TYR A 228 -11.62 22.87 8.10
CA TYR A 228 -11.63 22.81 6.64
C TYR A 228 -11.65 21.35 6.16
N ILE A 229 -10.77 20.50 6.68
CA ILE A 229 -10.72 19.08 6.33
C ILE A 229 -12.05 18.40 6.67
N ALA A 230 -12.60 18.64 7.86
CA ALA A 230 -13.88 18.06 8.28
C ALA A 230 -15.04 18.43 7.36
N LYS A 231 -15.05 19.66 6.83
CA LYS A 231 -16.12 20.19 5.97
C LYS A 231 -15.92 19.80 4.50
N GLU A 232 -14.74 20.04 3.95
CA GLU A 232 -14.51 19.98 2.49
C GLU A 232 -14.07 18.61 2.00
N PHE A 233 -13.28 17.85 2.79
CA PHE A 233 -12.80 16.52 2.37
C PHE A 233 -13.94 15.53 2.03
N PRO A 234 -15.07 15.47 2.82
CA PRO A 234 -16.18 14.59 2.49
C PRO A 234 -16.90 14.92 1.18
N THR A 235 -16.73 16.11 0.62
CA THR A 235 -17.36 16.53 -0.65
C THR A 235 -16.56 16.08 -1.87
N LEU A 236 -15.28 15.73 -1.69
CA LEU A 236 -14.40 15.34 -2.78
C LEU A 236 -14.87 14.06 -3.48
N PRO A 237 -14.56 13.89 -4.78
CA PRO A 237 -14.93 12.70 -5.54
C PRO A 237 -14.30 11.44 -4.95
N LYS A 238 -15.05 10.33 -4.94
CA LYS A 238 -14.52 9.03 -4.52
C LYS A 238 -13.85 8.33 -5.70
N ILE A 239 -12.55 8.51 -5.84
CA ILE A 239 -11.77 7.99 -6.99
C ILE A 239 -10.33 7.69 -6.57
N SER A 240 -9.71 6.66 -7.16
CA SER A 240 -8.29 6.39 -6.95
C SER A 240 -7.41 7.40 -7.69
N VAL A 241 -6.20 7.64 -7.19
CA VAL A 241 -5.20 8.50 -7.85
C VAL A 241 -4.79 7.94 -9.21
N ASP A 242 -4.86 6.62 -9.37
CA ASP A 242 -4.56 5.93 -10.61
C ASP A 242 -5.49 6.41 -11.72
N TYR A 243 -6.80 6.32 -11.53
CA TYR A 243 -7.81 6.79 -12.50
C TYR A 243 -7.92 8.31 -12.57
N ALA A 244 -7.74 8.98 -11.43
CA ALA A 244 -7.90 10.43 -11.37
C ALA A 244 -6.79 11.18 -12.11
N ILE A 245 -5.55 10.75 -11.92
CA ILE A 245 -4.33 11.47 -12.32
C ILE A 245 -3.40 10.58 -13.15
N MET A 246 -3.00 9.37 -12.66
CA MET A 246 -1.89 8.62 -13.24
C MET A 246 -2.12 8.19 -14.69
N GLU A 247 -3.34 7.76 -15.04
CA GLU A 247 -3.70 7.38 -16.41
C GLU A 247 -3.75 8.58 -17.40
N LYS A 248 -3.78 9.81 -16.88
CA LYS A 248 -4.01 11.04 -17.66
C LYS A 248 -2.82 11.98 -17.64
N ALA A 249 -1.93 11.83 -16.67
CA ALA A 249 -0.81 12.73 -16.46
C ALA A 249 0.13 12.73 -17.68
N ALA A 250 0.51 13.92 -18.12
CA ALA A 250 1.29 14.10 -19.33
C ALA A 250 2.73 13.59 -19.22
N ARG A 251 3.31 13.62 -18.01
CA ARG A 251 4.70 13.22 -17.76
C ARG A 251 4.78 12.34 -16.53
N VAL A 252 4.96 11.04 -16.76
CA VAL A 252 5.20 10.05 -15.71
C VAL A 252 6.54 9.36 -15.97
N ALA A 253 7.37 9.24 -14.93
CA ALA A 253 8.58 8.44 -14.94
C ALA A 253 8.37 7.22 -14.08
N VAL A 254 8.80 6.04 -14.57
CA VAL A 254 8.82 4.81 -13.78
C VAL A 254 10.25 4.47 -13.39
N VAL A 255 10.45 4.21 -12.09
CA VAL A 255 11.68 3.66 -11.54
C VAL A 255 11.55 2.15 -11.48
N GLU A 256 12.41 1.40 -12.15
CA GLU A 256 12.46 -0.05 -11.93
C GLU A 256 12.98 -0.34 -10.52
N ALA A 257 12.15 -0.91 -9.67
CA ALA A 257 12.51 -1.28 -8.31
C ALA A 257 13.61 -2.37 -8.32
N ARG A 258 14.64 -2.16 -7.50
CA ARG A 258 15.74 -3.12 -7.26
C ARG A 258 15.67 -3.73 -5.86
N PHE A 259 14.69 -3.32 -5.07
CA PHE A 259 14.33 -3.92 -3.78
C PHE A 259 13.24 -4.97 -3.96
N ASP A 260 13.11 -5.84 -2.98
CA ASP A 260 12.00 -6.78 -2.88
C ASP A 260 10.69 -6.05 -2.57
N TRP A 261 9.59 -6.52 -3.16
CA TRP A 261 8.27 -5.93 -2.92
C TRP A 261 7.17 -6.99 -3.02
N ASP A 262 6.24 -6.95 -2.08
CA ASP A 262 5.03 -7.75 -2.12
C ASP A 262 3.86 -6.95 -1.53
N ASP A 263 2.70 -6.96 -2.19
CA ASP A 263 1.48 -6.33 -1.67
C ASP A 263 0.86 -7.12 -0.50
N VAL A 264 1.34 -8.34 -0.24
CA VAL A 264 0.80 -9.26 0.77
C VAL A 264 -0.74 -9.25 0.72
N GLY A 265 -1.29 -9.60 -0.44
CA GLY A 265 -2.70 -9.34 -0.75
C GLY A 265 -3.71 -10.25 -0.07
N SER A 266 -3.32 -11.44 0.36
CA SER A 266 -4.14 -12.42 1.06
C SER A 266 -3.28 -13.41 1.84
N TRP A 267 -3.90 -14.32 2.57
CA TRP A 267 -3.22 -15.38 3.33
C TRP A 267 -2.22 -16.18 2.48
N THR A 268 -2.50 -16.39 1.20
CA THR A 268 -1.63 -17.17 0.30
C THR A 268 -0.30 -16.50 -0.03
N ALA A 269 -0.09 -15.26 0.35
CA ALA A 269 1.21 -14.58 0.23
C ALA A 269 2.20 -15.00 1.35
N LEU A 270 1.70 -15.46 2.52
CA LEU A 270 2.54 -15.71 3.68
C LEU A 270 3.63 -16.78 3.49
N PRO A 271 3.40 -17.90 2.76
CA PRO A 271 4.41 -18.93 2.50
C PRO A 271 5.68 -18.42 1.84
N ALA A 272 5.61 -17.34 1.06
CA ALA A 272 6.79 -16.72 0.43
C ALA A 272 7.68 -15.96 1.43
N HIS A 273 7.15 -15.65 2.63
CA HIS A 273 7.82 -14.78 3.60
C HIS A 273 8.07 -15.43 4.96
N LEU A 274 7.50 -16.61 5.20
CA LEU A 274 7.59 -17.35 6.47
C LEU A 274 8.20 -18.73 6.24
N PRO A 275 8.85 -19.32 7.25
CA PRO A 275 9.38 -20.67 7.16
C PRO A 275 8.29 -21.70 6.85
N LEU A 276 8.67 -22.71 6.05
CA LEU A 276 7.85 -23.89 5.78
C LEU A 276 8.37 -25.08 6.57
N ASP A 277 7.47 -25.96 7.04
CA ASP A 277 7.86 -27.26 7.56
C ASP A 277 8.12 -28.27 6.41
N ALA A 278 8.47 -29.52 6.76
CA ALA A 278 8.74 -30.58 5.79
C ALA A 278 7.51 -30.93 4.90
N GLY A 279 6.29 -30.65 5.35
CA GLY A 279 5.06 -30.82 4.57
C GLY A 279 4.65 -29.60 3.78
N GLY A 280 5.50 -28.53 3.73
CA GLY A 280 5.17 -27.29 3.05
C GLY A 280 4.12 -26.45 3.79
N ASN A 281 3.86 -26.72 5.07
CA ASN A 281 2.96 -25.91 5.86
C ASN A 281 3.65 -24.65 6.39
N THR A 282 2.95 -23.52 6.35
CA THR A 282 3.35 -22.26 7.01
C THR A 282 2.69 -22.21 8.38
N ILE A 283 3.47 -22.13 9.44
CA ILE A 283 2.98 -22.24 10.81
C ILE A 283 3.43 -21.04 11.64
N GLN A 284 2.47 -20.42 12.34
CA GLN A 284 2.72 -19.47 13.42
C GLN A 284 1.95 -19.89 14.66
N GLY A 285 2.64 -19.97 15.82
CA GLY A 285 2.05 -20.38 17.09
C GLY A 285 2.18 -21.87 17.38
N THR A 286 1.38 -22.41 18.29
CA THR A 286 1.46 -23.80 18.73
C THR A 286 0.59 -24.69 17.86
N VAL A 287 1.24 -25.45 16.96
CA VAL A 287 0.55 -26.32 15.99
C VAL A 287 1.16 -27.72 16.01
N THR A 288 0.32 -28.75 15.99
CA THR A 288 0.71 -30.15 15.83
C THR A 288 0.21 -30.65 14.48
N VAL A 289 1.10 -31.27 13.69
CA VAL A 289 0.79 -31.71 12.33
C VAL A 289 1.01 -33.23 12.20
N HIS A 290 0.02 -33.94 11.67
CA HIS A 290 0.14 -35.37 11.30
C HIS A 290 -0.47 -35.59 9.91
N GLY A 291 0.34 -36.05 8.95
CA GLY A 291 -0.10 -36.38 7.59
C GLY A 291 -0.79 -35.22 6.85
N SER A 292 -0.38 -33.99 7.11
CA SER A 292 -1.01 -32.77 6.57
C SER A 292 0.00 -31.90 5.83
N GLU A 293 -0.40 -31.36 4.68
CA GLU A 293 0.50 -30.71 3.74
C GLU A 293 -0.06 -29.39 3.21
N ASN A 294 0.83 -28.45 2.89
CA ASN A 294 0.53 -27.21 2.18
C ASN A 294 -0.52 -26.32 2.86
N ASN A 295 -0.60 -26.34 4.20
CA ASN A 295 -1.53 -25.53 4.97
C ASN A 295 -0.90 -24.22 5.43
N ILE A 296 -1.72 -23.20 5.69
CA ILE A 296 -1.34 -21.94 6.36
C ILE A 296 -2.07 -21.91 7.70
N VAL A 297 -1.33 -21.97 8.80
CA VAL A 297 -1.91 -22.11 10.15
C VAL A 297 -1.37 -21.03 11.06
N ILE A 298 -2.27 -20.20 11.59
CA ILE A 298 -1.96 -19.13 12.52
C ILE A 298 -2.73 -19.37 13.82
N ALA A 299 -2.02 -19.76 14.87
CA ALA A 299 -2.56 -19.98 16.22
C ALA A 299 -2.14 -18.80 17.13
N ARG A 300 -3.10 -18.12 17.73
CA ARG A 300 -2.87 -16.97 18.60
C ARG A 300 -3.09 -17.25 20.09
N GLY A 301 -3.52 -18.44 20.45
CA GLY A 301 -3.75 -18.79 21.87
C GLY A 301 -3.98 -20.27 22.09
N ARG A 302 -4.74 -20.93 21.24
CA ARG A 302 -5.03 -22.35 21.36
C ARG A 302 -4.06 -23.20 20.57
N VAL A 303 -3.89 -24.47 21.00
CA VAL A 303 -3.20 -25.47 20.18
C VAL A 303 -4.11 -25.83 19.00
N ILE A 304 -3.57 -25.78 17.78
CA ILE A 304 -4.23 -26.26 16.57
C ILE A 304 -3.58 -27.60 16.18
N ALA A 305 -4.39 -28.64 16.01
CA ALA A 305 -3.93 -29.93 15.52
C ALA A 305 -4.48 -30.20 14.11
N LEU A 306 -3.59 -30.50 13.18
CA LEU A 306 -3.91 -30.90 11.81
C LEU A 306 -3.68 -32.39 11.64
N CYS A 307 -4.68 -33.11 11.13
CA CYS A 307 -4.57 -34.54 10.89
C CYS A 307 -5.17 -34.90 9.52
N GLY A 308 -4.32 -35.31 8.57
CA GLY A 308 -4.74 -35.79 7.26
C GLY A 308 -5.37 -34.72 6.34
N VAL A 309 -5.06 -33.43 6.53
CA VAL A 309 -5.65 -32.32 5.76
C VAL A 309 -4.60 -31.64 4.89
N ARG A 310 -5.05 -31.00 3.81
CA ARG A 310 -4.18 -30.27 2.86
C ARG A 310 -4.86 -29.01 2.33
N ASP A 311 -4.04 -28.07 1.89
CA ASP A 311 -4.45 -26.86 1.18
C ASP A 311 -5.43 -25.98 1.97
N LEU A 312 -5.35 -26.00 3.31
CA LEU A 312 -6.20 -25.20 4.17
C LEU A 312 -5.50 -23.94 4.67
N ILE A 313 -6.30 -22.93 4.93
CA ILE A 313 -5.98 -21.76 5.73
C ILE A 313 -6.77 -21.91 7.04
N VAL A 314 -6.07 -21.99 8.16
CA VAL A 314 -6.66 -22.06 9.49
C VAL A 314 -6.09 -20.93 10.33
N VAL A 315 -6.92 -19.98 10.72
CA VAL A 315 -6.50 -18.81 11.51
C VAL A 315 -7.37 -18.72 12.75
N GLU A 316 -6.74 -18.77 13.90
CA GLU A 316 -7.39 -18.66 15.21
C GLU A 316 -7.04 -17.32 15.85
N THR A 317 -8.06 -16.68 16.39
CA THR A 317 -7.99 -15.52 17.28
C THR A 317 -8.77 -15.84 18.56
N GLU A 318 -8.76 -14.94 19.53
CA GLU A 318 -9.49 -15.11 20.79
C GLU A 318 -10.99 -15.36 20.57
N ASP A 319 -11.59 -14.68 19.59
CA ASP A 319 -13.04 -14.57 19.35
C ASP A 319 -13.53 -15.22 18.05
N ALA A 320 -12.62 -15.68 17.17
CA ALA A 320 -13.02 -16.24 15.88
C ALA A 320 -12.00 -17.26 15.33
N ILE A 321 -12.50 -18.19 14.52
CA ILE A 321 -11.68 -19.13 13.74
C ILE A 321 -12.10 -19.06 12.28
N LEU A 322 -11.14 -18.86 11.39
CA LEU A 322 -11.30 -19.06 9.95
C LEU A 322 -10.80 -20.45 9.56
N VAL A 323 -11.59 -21.16 8.79
CA VAL A 323 -11.15 -22.35 8.04
C VAL A 323 -11.61 -22.17 6.61
N CYS A 324 -10.67 -22.12 5.65
CA CYS A 324 -11.01 -22.09 4.25
C CYS A 324 -9.94 -22.80 3.40
N HIS A 325 -10.31 -23.20 2.18
CA HIS A 325 -9.36 -23.72 1.21
C HIS A 325 -8.47 -22.57 0.66
N ARG A 326 -7.21 -22.83 0.35
CA ARG A 326 -6.27 -21.83 -0.17
C ARG A 326 -6.79 -21.12 -1.42
N ASP A 327 -7.47 -21.85 -2.34
CA ASP A 327 -8.06 -21.28 -3.56
C ASP A 327 -9.20 -20.30 -3.26
N SER A 328 -9.76 -20.34 -2.04
CA SER A 328 -10.83 -19.45 -1.60
C SER A 328 -10.34 -18.25 -0.79
N ALA A 329 -9.03 -18.06 -0.64
CA ALA A 329 -8.45 -16.98 0.16
C ALA A 329 -8.97 -15.58 -0.22
N GLU A 330 -9.16 -15.31 -1.52
CA GLU A 330 -9.70 -14.04 -2.02
C GLU A 330 -11.18 -13.82 -1.67
N HIS A 331 -11.92 -14.91 -1.38
CA HIS A 331 -13.34 -14.87 -1.03
C HIS A 331 -13.58 -14.57 0.46
N VAL A 332 -12.55 -14.61 1.31
CA VAL A 332 -12.68 -14.32 2.75
C VAL A 332 -13.37 -12.98 3.00
N LYS A 333 -13.08 -11.95 2.18
CA LYS A 333 -13.76 -10.65 2.27
C LYS A 333 -15.29 -10.71 2.09
N GLN A 334 -15.81 -11.74 1.42
CA GLN A 334 -17.25 -11.93 1.19
C GLN A 334 -17.98 -12.41 2.45
N LEU A 335 -17.25 -12.88 3.47
CA LEU A 335 -17.82 -13.24 4.76
C LEU A 335 -18.29 -11.99 5.54
N GLN A 336 -17.69 -10.82 5.31
CA GLN A 336 -17.93 -9.61 6.10
C GLN A 336 -19.41 -9.26 6.32
N PRO A 337 -20.29 -9.26 5.30
CA PRO A 337 -21.71 -8.97 5.51
C PRO A 337 -22.43 -10.01 6.38
N HIS A 338 -21.90 -11.22 6.51
CA HIS A 338 -22.51 -12.34 7.19
C HIS A 338 -21.97 -12.53 8.61
N LEU A 339 -20.89 -11.82 8.97
CA LEU A 339 -20.30 -11.94 10.31
C LEU A 339 -21.12 -11.16 11.34
N PRO A 340 -21.18 -11.67 12.60
CA PRO A 340 -21.67 -10.88 13.72
C PRO A 340 -20.88 -9.59 13.90
N ASP A 341 -21.54 -8.48 14.27
CA ASP A 341 -20.89 -7.16 14.40
C ASP A 341 -19.67 -7.15 15.31
N LYS A 342 -19.68 -7.94 16.38
CA LYS A 342 -18.59 -8.03 17.35
C LYS A 342 -17.27 -8.58 16.80
N VAL A 343 -17.30 -9.24 15.63
CA VAL A 343 -16.11 -9.88 15.01
C VAL A 343 -15.80 -9.32 13.61
N ARG A 344 -16.46 -8.23 13.21
CA ARG A 344 -16.19 -7.52 11.94
C ARG A 344 -14.94 -6.67 11.96
#